data_50dee193f86bf0ff378533627a6a6acb
#
_entry.id   50dee193f86bf0ff378533627a6a6acb
#
_cell.length_a   1.000
_cell.length_b   1.000
_cell.length_c   1.000
_cell.angle_alpha   90.00
_cell.angle_beta   90.00
_cell.angle_gamma   90.00
#
_symmetry.space_group_name_H-M   'P 1'
#
loop_
_entity.id
_entity.type
_entity.pdbx_description
1 polymer ?
#
loop_
_entity_poly.entity_id
_entity_poly.type
_entity_poly.pdbx_seq_one_letter_code
_entity_poly.pdbx_strand_id
1 'polypeptide(L)'
;QDWFGTGDIFEEDQDGYFRIVDRKKDIYKNVRGQTIAPQRIEGYFQGFGEIKQSFLAGDGREYNTLLLWLDPEFDAPRVAEMPPEAKREYVNSIVVSVNGFLAPYERVLDFAFLPRPLDLEHGELTPKGTFRRKAVEEGFAGLIEEMYRSRESRLRVGGLEVRFPHWWLRETGLTLDDLSADDRGLRLPRLGR
;
A
#
# COMPACT_ATOMS: atom_id res chain seq x y z
N GLN A 1 19.81 -36.35 -8.35
CA GLN A 1 18.51 -35.77 -7.95
C GLN A 1 18.50 -34.33 -8.49
N ASP A 2 17.69 -34.11 -9.50
CA ASP A 2 17.54 -32.76 -10.05
C ASP A 2 16.63 -31.96 -9.11
N TRP A 3 17.15 -30.86 -8.58
CA TRP A 3 16.39 -29.94 -7.74
C TRP A 3 15.46 -29.09 -8.61
N PHE A 4 14.18 -29.08 -8.28
CA PHE A 4 13.21 -28.24 -8.97
C PHE A 4 13.07 -26.90 -8.22
N GLY A 5 13.46 -25.81 -8.89
CA GLY A 5 13.29 -24.45 -8.35
C GLY A 5 11.84 -24.02 -8.46
N THR A 6 11.12 -23.92 -7.33
CA THR A 6 9.70 -23.48 -7.29
C THR A 6 9.52 -22.01 -7.65
N GLY A 7 10.57 -21.21 -7.49
CA GLY A 7 10.55 -19.75 -7.64
C GLY A 7 9.92 -19.03 -6.45
N ASP A 8 9.65 -19.74 -5.35
CA ASP A 8 9.15 -19.16 -4.12
C ASP A 8 10.30 -18.79 -3.19
N ILE A 9 10.15 -17.72 -2.42
CA ILE A 9 11.09 -17.26 -1.40
C ILE A 9 10.53 -17.61 -0.03
N PHE A 10 11.37 -18.21 0.78
CA PHE A 10 11.03 -18.67 2.13
C PHE A 10 11.82 -17.86 3.16
N GLU A 11 11.21 -17.64 4.28
CA GLU A 11 11.84 -17.17 5.52
C GLU A 11 11.78 -18.30 6.55
N GLU A 12 12.90 -18.57 7.19
CA GLU A 12 12.97 -19.51 8.31
C GLU A 12 12.76 -18.75 9.62
N ASP A 13 11.81 -19.19 10.44
CA ASP A 13 11.58 -18.62 11.76
C ASP A 13 12.56 -19.17 12.79
N GLN A 14 12.49 -18.65 14.03
CA GLN A 14 13.39 -19.06 15.13
C GLN A 14 13.22 -20.53 15.55
N ASP A 15 12.09 -21.13 15.20
CA ASP A 15 11.77 -22.54 15.50
C ASP A 15 12.12 -23.49 14.35
N GLY A 16 12.66 -22.94 13.23
CA GLY A 16 13.08 -23.70 12.06
C GLY A 16 11.95 -24.02 11.07
N TYR A 17 10.80 -23.36 11.18
CA TYR A 17 9.72 -23.49 10.20
C TYR A 17 9.91 -22.53 9.04
N PHE A 18 9.63 -23.02 7.83
CA PHE A 18 9.70 -22.22 6.60
C PHE A 18 8.34 -21.63 6.25
N ARG A 19 8.28 -20.32 6.09
CA ARG A 19 7.11 -19.60 5.61
C ARG A 19 7.41 -19.01 4.23
N ILE A 20 6.48 -19.20 3.28
CA ILE A 20 6.57 -18.52 1.97
C ILE A 20 6.35 -17.02 2.21
N VAL A 21 7.34 -16.22 1.81
CA VAL A 21 7.27 -14.76 1.92
C VAL A 21 6.75 -14.16 0.63
N ASP A 22 7.28 -14.59 -0.51
CA ASP A 22 6.90 -14.07 -1.82
C ASP A 22 7.40 -14.98 -2.95
N ARG A 23 7.02 -14.63 -4.18
CA ARG A 23 7.58 -15.24 -5.38
C ARG A 23 8.74 -14.40 -5.91
N LYS A 24 9.82 -15.05 -6.28
CA LYS A 24 11.03 -14.40 -6.81
C LYS A 24 10.73 -13.45 -7.99
N LYS A 25 9.75 -13.78 -8.83
CA LYS A 25 9.34 -12.97 -10.00
C LYS A 25 8.48 -11.75 -9.65
N ASP A 26 7.85 -11.75 -8.47
CA ASP A 26 6.94 -10.70 -8.03
C ASP A 26 7.62 -9.66 -7.14
N ILE A 27 8.84 -9.99 -6.66
CA ILE A 27 9.70 -9.07 -5.92
C ILE A 27 10.22 -7.99 -6.86
N TYR A 28 10.22 -6.75 -6.37
CA TYR A 28 10.75 -5.61 -7.10
C TYR A 28 11.74 -4.80 -6.28
N LYS A 29 12.37 -3.82 -6.90
CA LYS A 29 13.29 -2.89 -6.25
C LYS A 29 12.80 -1.45 -6.40
N ASN A 30 12.86 -0.69 -5.31
CA ASN A 30 12.66 0.74 -5.39
C ASN A 30 13.86 1.45 -6.04
N VAL A 31 13.76 2.77 -6.27
CA VAL A 31 14.84 3.58 -6.88
C VAL A 31 16.17 3.52 -6.13
N ARG A 32 16.16 3.14 -4.85
CA ARG A 32 17.37 2.99 -4.02
C ARG A 32 17.95 1.58 -4.04
N GLY A 33 17.35 0.67 -4.84
CA GLY A 33 17.78 -0.72 -4.95
C GLY A 33 17.36 -1.61 -3.78
N GLN A 34 16.52 -1.14 -2.87
CA GLN A 34 15.99 -1.92 -1.75
C GLN A 34 14.94 -2.89 -2.27
N THR A 35 15.04 -4.14 -1.85
CA THR A 35 14.16 -5.22 -2.28
C THR A 35 12.86 -5.20 -1.48
N ILE A 36 11.73 -5.28 -2.17
CA ILE A 36 10.39 -5.26 -1.61
C ILE A 36 9.67 -6.55 -2.02
N ALA A 37 9.07 -7.21 -1.03
CA ALA A 37 8.25 -8.42 -1.18
C ALA A 37 6.76 -8.02 -1.08
N PRO A 38 6.09 -7.73 -2.22
CA PRO A 38 4.76 -7.13 -2.20
C PRO A 38 3.70 -8.03 -1.58
N GLN A 39 3.72 -9.34 -1.82
CA GLN A 39 2.70 -10.25 -1.28
C GLN A 39 2.71 -10.27 0.26
N ARG A 40 3.89 -10.15 0.88
CA ARG A 40 4.02 -10.06 2.34
C ARG A 40 3.32 -8.80 2.88
N ILE A 41 3.53 -7.66 2.21
CA ILE A 41 2.94 -6.38 2.61
C ILE A 41 1.42 -6.39 2.35
N GLU A 42 1.00 -6.86 1.19
CA GLU A 42 -0.40 -7.05 0.81
C GLU A 42 -1.13 -7.95 1.82
N GLY A 43 -0.46 -9.00 2.31
CA GLY A 43 -0.98 -9.93 3.31
C GLY A 43 -1.36 -9.26 4.64
N TYR A 44 -0.67 -8.20 5.07
CA TYR A 44 -1.05 -7.46 6.28
C TYR A 44 -2.41 -6.78 6.13
N PHE A 45 -2.75 -6.30 4.93
CA PHE A 45 -4.03 -5.65 4.66
C PHE A 45 -5.19 -6.65 4.57
N GLN A 46 -4.94 -7.88 4.15
CA GLN A 46 -5.95 -8.95 4.10
C GLN A 46 -6.44 -9.37 5.49
N GLY A 47 -5.74 -8.99 6.55
CA GLY A 47 -6.18 -9.18 7.94
C GLY A 47 -7.36 -8.29 8.34
N PHE A 48 -7.68 -7.26 7.56
CA PHE A 48 -8.82 -6.38 7.75
C PHE A 48 -9.95 -6.83 6.84
N GLY A 49 -11.06 -7.26 7.44
CA GLY A 49 -12.19 -7.84 6.69
C GLY A 49 -12.80 -6.90 5.64
N GLU A 50 -12.67 -5.59 5.85
CA GLU A 50 -13.13 -4.55 4.92
C GLU A 50 -12.31 -4.51 3.62
N ILE A 51 -11.08 -4.99 3.64
CA ILE A 51 -10.18 -4.95 2.48
C ILE A 51 -10.21 -6.30 1.77
N LYS A 52 -10.92 -6.37 0.66
CA LYS A 52 -11.03 -7.58 -0.17
C LYS A 52 -9.80 -7.83 -1.01
N GLN A 53 -9.24 -6.76 -1.57
CA GLN A 53 -8.03 -6.83 -2.39
C GLN A 53 -7.13 -5.64 -2.08
N SER A 54 -5.86 -5.92 -1.99
CA SER A 54 -4.80 -4.94 -1.78
C SER A 54 -3.66 -5.25 -2.74
N PHE A 55 -3.31 -4.30 -3.59
CA PHE A 55 -2.24 -4.42 -4.56
C PHE A 55 -1.20 -3.34 -4.33
N LEU A 56 0.04 -3.75 -4.04
CA LEU A 56 1.14 -2.84 -3.78
C LEU A 56 1.84 -2.46 -5.09
N ALA A 57 1.94 -1.16 -5.36
CA ALA A 57 2.69 -0.60 -6.48
C ALA A 57 3.88 0.22 -5.96
N GLY A 58 5.07 0.05 -6.58
CA GLY A 58 6.28 0.72 -6.12
C GLY A 58 7.55 0.34 -6.87
N ASP A 59 7.45 -0.50 -7.92
CA ASP A 59 8.61 -0.90 -8.71
C ASP A 59 9.28 0.30 -9.38
N GLY A 60 10.58 0.47 -9.11
CA GLY A 60 11.35 1.62 -9.59
C GLY A 60 10.88 2.97 -9.05
N ARG A 61 10.07 3.03 -7.98
CA ARG A 61 9.54 4.26 -7.37
C ARG A 61 10.27 4.61 -6.07
N GLU A 62 10.08 5.83 -5.60
CA GLU A 62 10.68 6.30 -4.35
C GLU A 62 10.00 5.70 -3.10
N TYR A 63 8.71 5.40 -3.17
CA TYR A 63 7.90 4.85 -2.10
C TYR A 63 6.82 3.92 -2.67
N ASN A 64 6.16 3.17 -1.78
CA ASN A 64 5.07 2.29 -2.15
C ASN A 64 3.73 3.00 -2.05
N THR A 65 2.83 2.66 -2.96
CA THR A 65 1.42 3.04 -2.95
C THR A 65 0.55 1.79 -3.01
N LEU A 66 -0.73 1.92 -2.66
CA LEU A 66 -1.64 0.78 -2.56
C LEU A 66 -2.91 1.03 -3.37
N LEU A 67 -3.29 0.08 -4.21
CA LEU A 67 -4.62 0.01 -4.80
C LEU A 67 -5.49 -0.90 -3.95
N LEU A 68 -6.68 -0.44 -3.57
CA LEU A 68 -7.56 -1.14 -2.65
C LEU A 68 -8.95 -1.36 -3.24
N TRP A 69 -9.46 -2.58 -3.08
CA TRP A 69 -10.87 -2.87 -3.24
C TRP A 69 -11.46 -3.25 -1.88
N LEU A 70 -12.46 -2.47 -1.46
CA LEU A 70 -13.19 -2.74 -0.22
C LEU A 70 -14.27 -3.77 -0.49
N ASP A 71 -14.53 -4.64 0.49
CA ASP A 71 -15.60 -5.60 0.40
C ASP A 71 -16.96 -4.90 0.57
N PRO A 72 -17.82 -4.86 -0.45
CA PRO A 72 -19.12 -4.22 -0.33
C PRO A 72 -20.08 -4.97 0.58
N GLU A 73 -19.79 -6.24 0.89
CA GLU A 73 -20.64 -7.09 1.73
C GLU A 73 -20.16 -7.15 3.19
N PHE A 74 -18.92 -6.71 3.46
CA PHE A 74 -18.37 -6.75 4.80
C PHE A 74 -18.90 -5.62 5.65
N ASP A 75 -19.57 -5.96 6.76
CA ASP A 75 -20.19 -5.02 7.72
C ASP A 75 -20.90 -3.85 6.99
N ALA A 76 -21.63 -4.26 5.97
CA ALA A 76 -21.99 -3.52 4.79
C ALA A 76 -22.59 -2.11 4.98
N PRO A 77 -23.34 -1.78 6.03
CA PRO A 77 -23.87 -0.42 6.11
C PRO A 77 -22.82 0.63 6.43
N ARG A 78 -21.78 0.28 7.20
CA ARG A 78 -20.88 1.30 7.75
C ARG A 78 -19.87 1.86 6.76
N VAL A 79 -19.07 1.00 6.12
CA VAL A 79 -17.99 1.50 5.24
C VAL A 79 -18.53 1.90 3.88
N ALA A 80 -19.54 1.19 3.36
CA ALA A 80 -20.16 1.51 2.08
C ALA A 80 -20.90 2.87 2.13
N GLU A 81 -21.53 3.19 3.26
CA GLU A 81 -22.33 4.40 3.46
C GLU A 81 -21.51 5.61 3.93
N MET A 82 -20.24 5.42 4.28
CA MET A 82 -19.38 6.52 4.69
C MET A 82 -19.20 7.54 3.54
N PRO A 83 -19.25 8.84 3.84
CA PRO A 83 -18.81 9.86 2.91
C PRO A 83 -17.39 9.57 2.40
N PRO A 84 -17.04 9.92 1.16
CA PRO A 84 -15.73 9.60 0.58
C PRO A 84 -14.54 9.99 1.45
N GLU A 85 -14.60 11.16 2.08
CA GLU A 85 -13.55 11.66 2.99
C GLU A 85 -13.42 10.80 4.25
N ALA A 86 -14.54 10.48 4.90
CA ALA A 86 -14.54 9.64 6.09
C ALA A 86 -14.07 8.21 5.78
N LYS A 87 -14.45 7.67 4.62
CA LYS A 87 -13.97 6.38 4.12
C LYS A 87 -12.46 6.40 3.93
N ARG A 88 -11.93 7.48 3.33
CA ARG A 88 -10.50 7.63 3.12
C ARG A 88 -9.76 7.75 4.46
N GLU A 89 -10.25 8.55 5.40
CA GLU A 89 -9.67 8.70 6.74
C GLU A 89 -9.66 7.37 7.51
N TYR A 90 -10.74 6.60 7.43
CA TYR A 90 -10.82 5.28 8.03
C TYR A 90 -9.76 4.32 7.46
N VAL A 91 -9.67 4.22 6.14
CA VAL A 91 -8.66 3.37 5.49
C VAL A 91 -7.24 3.87 5.75
N ASN A 92 -7.04 5.19 5.83
CA ASN A 92 -5.75 5.76 6.19
C ASN A 92 -5.30 5.29 7.59
N SER A 93 -6.21 5.18 8.56
CA SER A 93 -5.87 4.65 9.88
C SER A 93 -5.38 3.21 9.85
N ILE A 94 -5.92 2.39 8.93
CA ILE A 94 -5.45 1.02 8.68
C ILE A 94 -4.04 1.05 8.09
N VAL A 95 -3.82 1.89 7.06
CA VAL A 95 -2.49 2.02 6.42
C VAL A 95 -1.43 2.46 7.43
N VAL A 96 -1.73 3.43 8.27
CA VAL A 96 -0.83 3.89 9.35
C VAL A 96 -0.53 2.75 10.32
N SER A 97 -1.54 1.98 10.72
CA SER A 97 -1.37 0.83 11.61
C SER A 97 -0.46 -0.23 11.00
N VAL A 98 -0.67 -0.58 9.73
CA VAL A 98 0.18 -1.55 9.01
C VAL A 98 1.60 -1.02 8.86
N ASN A 99 1.77 0.28 8.55
CA ASN A 99 3.08 0.91 8.44
C ASN A 99 3.92 0.80 9.72
N GLY A 100 3.28 0.67 10.88
CA GLY A 100 3.95 0.43 12.16
C GLY A 100 4.72 -0.89 12.22
N PHE A 101 4.36 -1.88 11.42
CA PHE A 101 5.01 -3.19 11.32
C PHE A 101 6.01 -3.31 10.16
N LEU A 102 6.08 -2.30 9.30
CA LEU A 102 6.90 -2.32 8.10
C LEU A 102 8.21 -1.55 8.30
N ALA A 103 9.28 -2.04 7.67
CA ALA A 103 10.51 -1.28 7.57
C ALA A 103 10.25 0.06 6.83
N PRO A 104 10.99 1.12 7.13
CA PRO A 104 10.73 2.43 6.55
C PRO A 104 10.61 2.45 5.02
N TYR A 105 11.46 1.68 4.32
CA TYR A 105 11.44 1.61 2.87
C TYR A 105 10.30 0.77 2.27
N GLU A 106 9.60 0.00 3.10
CA GLU A 106 8.45 -0.83 2.71
C GLU A 106 7.11 -0.12 2.91
N ARG A 107 7.10 0.97 3.68
CA ARG A 107 5.88 1.68 4.06
C ARG A 107 5.11 2.22 2.88
N VAL A 108 3.80 2.15 3.00
CA VAL A 108 2.82 2.69 2.05
C VAL A 108 2.58 4.16 2.41
N LEU A 109 2.77 5.08 1.47
CA LEU A 109 2.60 6.51 1.71
C LEU A 109 1.29 7.07 1.15
N ASP A 110 0.72 6.42 0.16
CA ASP A 110 -0.57 6.81 -0.42
C ASP A 110 -1.34 5.59 -0.90
N PHE A 111 -2.65 5.74 -1.09
CA PHE A 111 -3.50 4.69 -1.60
C PHE A 111 -4.64 5.26 -2.44
N ALA A 112 -5.19 4.43 -3.31
CA ALA A 112 -6.38 4.75 -4.10
C ALA A 112 -7.37 3.58 -4.07
N PHE A 113 -8.65 3.92 -4.17
CA PHE A 113 -9.69 2.90 -4.29
C PHE A 113 -9.82 2.47 -5.75
N LEU A 114 -9.86 1.17 -5.97
CA LEU A 114 -10.17 0.60 -7.27
C LEU A 114 -11.64 0.88 -7.61
N PRO A 115 -11.95 1.22 -8.86
CA PRO A 115 -13.34 1.44 -9.30
C PRO A 115 -14.14 0.14 -9.41
N ARG A 116 -13.46 -1.01 -9.50
CA ARG A 116 -13.99 -2.37 -9.55
C ARG A 116 -12.98 -3.35 -8.96
N PRO A 117 -13.41 -4.57 -8.58
CA PRO A 117 -12.46 -5.60 -8.17
C PRO A 117 -11.53 -5.97 -9.34
N LEU A 118 -10.33 -6.43 -9.00
CA LEU A 118 -9.44 -7.12 -9.95
C LEU A 118 -9.99 -8.52 -10.20
N ASP A 119 -9.99 -8.95 -11.46
CA ASP A 119 -10.61 -10.22 -11.85
C ASP A 119 -9.84 -10.98 -12.96
N LEU A 120 -10.39 -12.15 -13.30
CA LEU A 120 -9.87 -13.01 -14.36
C LEU A 120 -10.23 -12.51 -15.77
N GLU A 121 -11.39 -11.88 -15.93
CA GLU A 121 -11.92 -11.46 -17.22
C GLU A 121 -11.06 -10.35 -17.83
N HIS A 122 -10.56 -9.44 -16.99
CA HIS A 122 -9.63 -8.40 -17.39
C HIS A 122 -8.16 -8.88 -17.40
N GLY A 123 -7.91 -10.13 -17.08
CA GLY A 123 -6.57 -10.70 -17.10
C GLY A 123 -5.67 -10.26 -15.93
N GLU A 124 -6.22 -9.66 -14.89
CA GLU A 124 -5.51 -9.12 -13.74
C GLU A 124 -5.19 -10.19 -12.70
N LEU A 125 -5.99 -11.25 -12.67
CA LEU A 125 -5.76 -12.41 -11.82
C LEU A 125 -5.36 -13.65 -12.64
N THR A 126 -4.69 -14.56 -11.97
CA THR A 126 -4.54 -15.95 -12.46
C THR A 126 -5.73 -16.79 -12.00
N PRO A 127 -5.97 -17.99 -12.57
CA PRO A 127 -7.00 -18.91 -12.09
C PRO A 127 -6.88 -19.30 -10.61
N LYS A 128 -5.70 -19.11 -10.01
CA LYS A 128 -5.45 -19.33 -8.58
C LYS A 128 -5.70 -18.09 -7.71
N GLY A 129 -6.20 -16.98 -8.29
CA GLY A 129 -6.48 -15.74 -7.59
C GLY A 129 -5.24 -14.89 -7.29
N THR A 130 -4.06 -15.21 -7.81
CA THR A 130 -2.86 -14.38 -7.64
C THR A 130 -2.81 -13.27 -8.66
N PHE A 131 -2.27 -12.11 -8.30
CA PHE A 131 -2.17 -10.96 -9.20
C PHE A 131 -1.21 -11.22 -10.36
N ARG A 132 -1.61 -10.79 -11.55
CA ARG A 132 -0.72 -10.60 -12.70
C ARG A 132 -0.23 -9.16 -12.64
N ARG A 133 0.82 -8.91 -11.86
CA ARG A 133 1.28 -7.58 -11.49
C ARG A 133 1.35 -6.62 -12.68
N LYS A 134 2.00 -7.04 -13.76
CA LYS A 134 2.14 -6.22 -14.96
C LYS A 134 0.79 -5.81 -15.56
N ALA A 135 -0.19 -6.71 -15.62
CA ALA A 135 -1.52 -6.40 -16.14
C ALA A 135 -2.26 -5.39 -15.25
N VAL A 136 -2.14 -5.52 -13.92
CA VAL A 136 -2.72 -4.56 -12.97
C VAL A 136 -2.07 -3.19 -13.12
N GLU A 137 -0.74 -3.13 -13.16
CA GLU A 137 0.01 -1.88 -13.32
C GLU A 137 -0.31 -1.16 -14.63
N GLU A 138 -0.42 -1.90 -15.74
CA GLU A 138 -0.82 -1.35 -17.04
C GLU A 138 -2.28 -0.89 -17.03
N GLY A 139 -3.20 -1.71 -16.50
CA GLY A 139 -4.62 -1.41 -16.44
C GLY A 139 -4.97 -0.19 -15.58
N PHE A 140 -4.22 0.04 -14.50
CA PHE A 140 -4.45 1.12 -13.55
C PHE A 140 -3.32 2.16 -13.55
N ALA A 141 -2.52 2.23 -14.61
CA ALA A 141 -1.38 3.15 -14.71
C ALA A 141 -1.78 4.60 -14.41
N GLY A 142 -2.93 5.07 -14.91
CA GLY A 142 -3.41 6.42 -14.65
C GLY A 142 -3.63 6.70 -13.16
N LEU A 143 -4.25 5.76 -12.44
CA LEU A 143 -4.53 5.87 -11.01
C LEU A 143 -3.25 5.81 -10.19
N ILE A 144 -2.32 4.92 -10.57
CA ILE A 144 -1.01 4.82 -9.95
C ILE A 144 -0.22 6.11 -10.14
N GLU A 145 -0.12 6.63 -11.37
CA GLU A 145 0.60 7.87 -11.66
C GLU A 145 0.01 9.08 -10.93
N GLU A 146 -1.30 9.11 -10.73
CA GLU A 146 -1.97 10.16 -9.96
C GLU A 146 -1.47 10.18 -8.50
N MET A 147 -1.35 9.03 -7.85
CA MET A 147 -0.82 8.92 -6.50
C MET A 147 0.62 9.45 -6.39
N TYR A 148 1.44 9.29 -7.41
CA TYR A 148 2.81 9.82 -7.42
C TYR A 148 2.89 11.29 -7.83
N ARG A 149 1.94 11.77 -8.63
CA ARG A 149 1.95 13.13 -9.19
C ARG A 149 1.26 14.16 -8.30
N SER A 150 0.16 13.77 -7.65
CA SER A 150 -0.79 14.72 -7.06
C SER A 150 -0.33 15.33 -5.75
N ARG A 151 0.69 14.77 -5.10
CA ARG A 151 1.08 15.21 -3.76
C ARG A 151 2.57 15.45 -3.68
N GLU A 152 3.00 16.55 -4.28
CA GLU A 152 4.25 17.15 -3.84
C GLU A 152 4.16 17.33 -2.32
N SER A 153 5.21 16.95 -1.60
CA SER A 153 5.35 17.10 -0.16
C SER A 153 5.35 18.57 0.27
N ARG A 154 4.43 19.35 -0.24
CA ARG A 154 4.28 20.78 0.02
C ARG A 154 3.00 21.02 0.78
N LEU A 155 3.14 21.51 1.96
CA LEU A 155 2.03 21.91 2.79
C LEU A 155 2.04 23.43 2.99
N ARG A 156 0.91 24.11 2.80
CA ARG A 156 0.75 25.50 3.17
C ARG A 156 0.19 25.59 4.58
N VAL A 157 0.99 26.14 5.49
CA VAL A 157 0.58 26.38 6.88
C VAL A 157 0.76 27.86 7.17
N GLY A 158 -0.31 28.57 7.51
CA GLY A 158 -0.24 29.99 7.88
C GLY A 158 0.40 30.89 6.83
N GLY A 159 0.25 30.58 5.54
CA GLY A 159 0.87 31.34 4.44
C GLY A 159 2.31 30.91 4.11
N LEU A 160 2.90 29.99 4.86
CA LEU A 160 4.22 29.40 4.57
C LEU A 160 4.06 28.11 3.79
N GLU A 161 4.90 27.93 2.76
CA GLU A 161 5.03 26.67 2.03
C GLU A 161 6.11 25.83 2.73
N VAL A 162 5.70 24.73 3.36
CA VAL A 162 6.60 23.77 4.00
C VAL A 162 6.76 22.56 3.09
N ARG A 163 7.99 22.16 2.81
CA ARG A 163 8.30 20.96 2.03
C ARG A 163 8.71 19.84 2.97
N PHE A 164 8.04 18.71 2.84
CA PHE A 164 8.38 17.49 3.56
C PHE A 164 9.03 16.50 2.59
N PRO A 165 10.24 16.05 2.85
CA PRO A 165 10.85 15.00 2.03
C PRO A 165 10.14 13.66 2.31
N HIS A 166 9.88 12.88 1.26
CA HIS A 166 9.19 11.58 1.37
C HIS A 166 9.91 10.60 2.31
N TRP A 167 11.25 10.70 2.43
CA TRP A 167 11.99 9.88 3.39
C TRP A 167 11.55 10.14 4.84
N TRP A 168 11.19 11.38 5.17
CA TRP A 168 10.73 11.72 6.50
C TRP A 168 9.37 11.07 6.82
N LEU A 169 8.42 11.08 5.87
CA LEU A 169 7.14 10.38 6.01
C LEU A 169 7.35 8.88 6.24
N ARG A 170 8.26 8.27 5.48
CA ARG A 170 8.60 6.85 5.65
C ARG A 170 9.17 6.54 7.02
N GLU A 171 10.11 7.37 7.50
CA GLU A 171 10.73 7.17 8.81
C GLU A 171 9.71 7.32 9.96
N THR A 172 8.79 8.25 9.84
CA THR A 172 7.76 8.50 10.87
C THR A 172 6.59 7.50 10.81
N GLY A 173 6.44 6.78 9.70
CA GLY A 173 5.28 5.90 9.46
C GLY A 173 4.03 6.62 9.03
N LEU A 174 4.12 7.92 8.77
CA LEU A 174 3.02 8.75 8.29
C LEU A 174 2.75 8.52 6.80
N THR A 175 1.56 8.84 6.36
CA THR A 175 1.14 8.87 4.96
C THR A 175 1.03 10.32 4.47
N LEU A 176 0.78 10.50 3.18
CA LEU A 176 0.55 11.85 2.63
C LEU A 176 -0.74 12.48 3.18
N ASP A 177 -1.73 11.67 3.54
CA ASP A 177 -2.99 12.16 4.12
C ASP A 177 -2.82 12.72 5.53
N ASP A 178 -1.85 12.21 6.30
CA ASP A 178 -1.55 12.71 7.64
C ASP A 178 -1.01 14.15 7.64
N LEU A 179 -0.58 14.63 6.48
CA LEU A 179 -0.09 16.01 6.30
C LEU A 179 -1.16 16.99 5.87
N SER A 180 -2.43 16.62 5.84
CA SER A 180 -3.50 17.56 5.48
C SER A 180 -3.56 18.69 6.51
N ALA A 181 -3.55 19.94 6.01
CA ALA A 181 -3.75 21.12 6.84
C ALA A 181 -5.21 21.57 6.77
N ASP A 182 -5.81 21.85 7.92
CA ASP A 182 -7.02 22.64 8.00
C ASP A 182 -6.70 24.12 8.29
N ASP A 183 -7.73 24.98 8.32
CA ASP A 183 -7.59 26.43 8.64
C ASP A 183 -6.95 26.71 10.02
N ARG A 184 -6.71 25.68 10.82
CA ARG A 184 -6.12 25.74 12.16
C ARG A 184 -4.64 25.34 12.19
N GLY A 185 -4.08 24.89 11.08
CA GLY A 185 -2.67 24.50 10.98
C GLY A 185 -2.44 23.02 10.67
N LEU A 186 -1.18 22.60 10.73
CA LEU A 186 -0.75 21.24 10.48
C LEU A 186 -1.26 20.30 11.59
N ARG A 187 -2.10 19.34 11.24
CA ARG A 187 -2.43 18.21 12.11
C ARG A 187 -1.43 17.09 11.86
N LEU A 188 -0.44 17.02 12.71
CA LEU A 188 0.35 15.80 12.82
C LEU A 188 -0.41 14.83 13.74
N PRO A 189 -0.61 13.57 13.33
CA PRO A 189 -1.14 12.57 14.25
C PRO A 189 -0.21 12.51 15.46
N ARG A 190 -0.77 12.32 16.66
CA ARG A 190 0.03 12.12 17.85
C ARG A 190 0.85 10.85 17.64
N LEU A 191 2.13 11.02 17.34
CA LEU A 191 3.08 9.92 17.34
C LEU A 191 3.03 9.29 18.73
N GLY A 192 2.39 8.12 18.85
CA GLY A 192 2.39 7.36 20.07
C GLY A 192 3.83 7.03 20.44
N ARG A 193 4.20 7.33 21.67
CA ARG A 193 5.48 6.91 22.25
C ARG A 193 5.48 5.43 22.51
#